data_c93fce09b1f3b7f47ae465231d77327b
#
_entry.id   c93fce09b1f3b7f47ae465231d77327b
#
_cell.length_a   1.000
_cell.length_b   1.000
_cell.length_c   1.000
_cell.angle_alpha   90.00
_cell.angle_beta   90.00
_cell.angle_gamma   90.00
#
_symmetry.space_group_name_H-M   'P 1'
#
loop_
_entity.id
_entity.type
_entity.pdbx_description
1 polymer ?
#
loop_
_entity_poly.entity_id
_entity_poly.type
_entity_poly.pdbx_seq_one_letter_code
_entity_poly.pdbx_strand_id
1 'polypeptide(L)'
;DSTAYAYRMGYELKTETGWADLLDLIYTLNFEIDSIEAILNVDRVLWFFAASTVMPDLDSYTGLYMHNYYLYKNTSSGQFEIIPWDKDHTFGGGQINTIRDLGGDVEWIYNWDPFLFEDNEERPLFRQLMSVPLYRKLYAAHIRTIIDDIYSVEYFQDLAYGIQDVISLYAKKDPNPFPAFRGDFFRYNVDNYLVTPDGSHWCGITSTVNERRKYLLNHPEVSKKPPVISNVMQSNTKPVDGEAVVISTETEDANVVELLITANDRSGLFISVPMVDDGTQGDGKANDNIFSATVPFKDGGGHIRYYVRASNEDALVLSPRKAQTEFYEYRVGLEMLPPETIVINEINYNSPDDFDPEDWIELYNPTYTTTDISRWLFKDE
;
A
#
# COMPACT_ATOMS: atom_id res chain seq x y z
N ASP A 1 11.00 -26.09 7.11
CA ASP A 1 10.59 -27.06 8.13
C ASP A 1 9.06 -27.09 8.20
N SER A 2 8.50 -28.28 8.30
CA SER A 2 7.04 -28.49 8.38
C SER A 2 6.50 -28.36 9.83
N THR A 3 7.32 -27.97 10.77
CA THR A 3 6.93 -27.84 12.17
C THR A 3 7.07 -26.40 12.67
N ALA A 4 6.08 -25.94 13.44
CA ALA A 4 6.11 -24.61 14.04
C ALA A 4 7.31 -24.39 14.97
N TYR A 5 7.94 -25.46 15.50
CA TYR A 5 9.05 -25.37 16.42
C TYR A 5 10.25 -24.59 15.86
N ALA A 6 10.57 -24.82 14.57
CA ALA A 6 11.70 -24.14 13.93
C ALA A 6 11.51 -22.61 13.83
N TYR A 7 10.27 -22.13 13.78
CA TYR A 7 9.96 -20.72 13.59
C TYR A 7 9.74 -19.93 14.88
N ARG A 8 9.62 -20.63 16.03
CA ARG A 8 9.41 -20.00 17.36
C ARG A 8 10.58 -19.16 17.85
N MET A 9 11.74 -19.31 17.24
CA MET A 9 12.92 -18.48 17.57
C MET A 9 12.88 -17.12 16.87
N GLY A 10 12.18 -17.03 15.71
CA GLY A 10 12.09 -15.81 14.90
C GLY A 10 10.71 -15.14 14.93
N TYR A 11 9.66 -15.88 15.32
CA TYR A 11 8.30 -15.37 15.38
C TYR A 11 7.66 -15.58 16.75
N GLU A 12 6.91 -14.61 17.20
CA GLU A 12 6.08 -14.66 18.39
C GLU A 12 4.61 -14.54 18.02
N LEU A 13 3.77 -15.50 18.44
CA LEU A 13 2.33 -15.35 18.31
C LEU A 13 1.79 -14.29 19.28
N LYS A 14 0.99 -13.37 18.75
CA LYS A 14 0.23 -12.40 19.53
C LYS A 14 -1.21 -12.86 19.82
N THR A 15 -1.58 -14.06 19.37
CA THR A 15 -2.88 -14.72 19.53
C THR A 15 -2.68 -16.13 20.08
N GLU A 16 -3.74 -16.80 20.52
CA GLU A 16 -3.66 -18.17 21.03
C GLU A 16 -3.36 -19.21 19.95
N THR A 17 -3.73 -18.93 18.70
CA THR A 17 -3.58 -19.79 17.53
C THR A 17 -2.94 -19.04 16.37
N GLY A 18 -2.47 -19.75 15.31
CA GLY A 18 -1.95 -19.13 14.08
C GLY A 18 -0.69 -19.81 13.51
N TRP A 19 -0.09 -20.75 14.22
CA TRP A 19 1.10 -21.46 13.70
C TRP A 19 0.79 -22.26 12.43
N ALA A 20 -0.39 -22.86 12.32
CA ALA A 20 -0.78 -23.60 11.12
C ALA A 20 -0.90 -22.66 9.90
N ASP A 21 -1.51 -21.48 10.07
CA ASP A 21 -1.63 -20.47 9.02
C ASP A 21 -0.26 -19.96 8.56
N LEU A 22 0.66 -19.71 9.49
CA LEU A 22 2.03 -19.31 9.16
C LEU A 22 2.77 -20.39 8.36
N LEU A 23 2.61 -21.67 8.73
CA LEU A 23 3.22 -22.78 8.00
C LEU A 23 2.62 -22.92 6.60
N ASP A 24 1.33 -22.69 6.42
CA ASP A 24 0.65 -22.67 5.14
C ASP A 24 1.19 -21.54 4.24
N LEU A 25 1.33 -20.33 4.78
CA LEU A 25 1.96 -19.20 4.08
C LEU A 25 3.40 -19.55 3.64
N ILE A 26 4.21 -20.12 4.56
CA ILE A 26 5.59 -20.50 4.27
C ILE A 26 5.64 -21.59 3.18
N TYR A 27 4.75 -22.57 3.24
CA TYR A 27 4.67 -23.63 2.24
C TYR A 27 4.30 -23.08 0.87
N THR A 28 3.21 -22.32 0.78
CA THR A 28 2.74 -21.74 -0.48
C THR A 28 3.77 -20.80 -1.09
N LEU A 29 4.42 -19.96 -0.27
CA LEU A 29 5.48 -19.06 -0.74
C LEU A 29 6.66 -19.81 -1.40
N ASN A 30 7.04 -20.97 -0.86
CA ASN A 30 8.23 -21.68 -1.33
C ASN A 30 7.95 -22.75 -2.39
N PHE A 31 6.74 -23.28 -2.47
CA PHE A 31 6.42 -24.44 -3.32
C PHE A 31 5.23 -24.20 -4.26
N GLU A 32 4.40 -23.19 -4.02
CA GLU A 32 3.18 -22.92 -4.79
C GLU A 32 3.01 -21.42 -5.03
N ILE A 33 4.08 -20.76 -5.47
CA ILE A 33 4.13 -19.28 -5.59
C ILE A 33 3.01 -18.71 -6.47
N ASP A 34 2.54 -19.44 -7.47
CA ASP A 34 1.43 -19.05 -8.33
C ASP A 34 0.08 -18.94 -7.59
N SER A 35 -0.01 -19.53 -6.40
CA SER A 35 -1.19 -19.50 -5.53
C SER A 35 -1.06 -18.50 -4.38
N ILE A 36 0.02 -17.74 -4.31
CA ILE A 36 0.37 -16.90 -3.15
C ILE A 36 -0.68 -15.82 -2.87
N GLU A 37 -1.29 -15.24 -3.90
CA GLU A 37 -2.32 -14.21 -3.73
C GLU A 37 -3.59 -14.72 -3.04
N ALA A 38 -3.83 -16.03 -2.99
CA ALA A 38 -4.95 -16.59 -2.25
C ALA A 38 -4.78 -16.45 -0.73
N ILE A 39 -3.54 -16.36 -0.23
CA ILE A 39 -3.23 -16.38 1.21
C ILE A 39 -2.38 -15.20 1.68
N LEU A 40 -1.86 -14.38 0.78
CA LEU A 40 -1.07 -13.19 1.08
C LEU A 40 -1.57 -12.01 0.26
N ASN A 41 -1.78 -10.87 0.88
CA ASN A 41 -1.98 -9.62 0.17
C ASN A 41 -0.63 -9.14 -0.39
N VAL A 42 -0.30 -9.61 -1.60
CA VAL A 42 0.99 -9.38 -2.25
C VAL A 42 1.20 -7.89 -2.50
N ASP A 43 0.18 -7.17 -2.99
CA ASP A 43 0.30 -5.74 -3.28
C ASP A 43 0.69 -4.95 -2.03
N ARG A 44 0.07 -5.24 -0.89
CA ARG A 44 0.40 -4.59 0.38
C ARG A 44 1.82 -4.90 0.86
N VAL A 45 2.31 -6.13 0.63
CA VAL A 45 3.70 -6.49 0.92
C VAL A 45 4.67 -5.71 0.03
N LEU A 46 4.34 -5.58 -1.26
CA LEU A 46 5.19 -4.82 -2.20
C LEU A 46 5.21 -3.32 -1.87
N TRP A 47 4.09 -2.73 -1.43
CA TRP A 47 4.04 -1.37 -0.90
C TRP A 47 4.91 -1.20 0.36
N PHE A 48 4.83 -2.15 1.29
CA PHE A 48 5.67 -2.16 2.49
C PHE A 48 7.16 -2.20 2.14
N PHE A 49 7.56 -3.07 1.20
CA PHE A 49 8.94 -3.13 0.73
C PHE A 49 9.35 -1.84 0.01
N ALA A 50 8.50 -1.30 -0.86
CA ALA A 50 8.79 -0.06 -1.58
C ALA A 50 8.98 1.13 -0.63
N ALA A 51 8.10 1.29 0.34
CA ALA A 51 8.19 2.35 1.34
C ALA A 51 9.45 2.22 2.20
N SER A 52 9.72 1.02 2.74
CA SER A 52 10.92 0.75 3.55
C SER A 52 12.22 0.95 2.76
N THR A 53 12.19 0.66 1.46
CA THR A 53 13.34 0.83 0.59
C THR A 53 13.57 2.29 0.19
N VAL A 54 12.51 3.01 -0.19
CA VAL A 54 12.62 4.42 -0.59
C VAL A 54 13.07 5.29 0.58
N MET A 55 12.50 5.07 1.77
CA MET A 55 12.82 5.82 2.99
C MET A 55 13.94 5.17 3.83
N PRO A 56 14.95 4.56 3.26
CA PRO A 56 15.90 3.56 3.75
C PRO A 56 15.69 3.22 5.23
N ASP A 57 14.71 2.34 5.45
CA ASP A 57 14.39 1.76 6.75
C ASP A 57 15.24 0.50 6.93
N LEU A 58 16.43 0.69 7.47
CA LEU A 58 17.41 -0.39 7.59
C LEU A 58 17.12 -1.34 8.76
N ASP A 59 16.13 -1.03 9.57
CA ASP A 59 15.65 -1.85 10.69
C ASP A 59 14.35 -2.58 10.36
N SER A 60 14.21 -3.01 9.12
CA SER A 60 13.02 -3.63 8.54
C SER A 60 13.41 -4.84 7.68
N TYR A 61 12.40 -5.54 7.15
CA TYR A 61 12.61 -6.76 6.37
C TYR A 61 13.57 -6.60 5.19
N THR A 62 13.57 -5.44 4.53
CA THR A 62 14.48 -5.10 3.41
C THR A 62 15.73 -4.33 3.85
N GLY A 63 15.99 -4.26 5.15
CA GLY A 63 17.14 -3.60 5.75
C GLY A 63 18.20 -4.58 6.28
N LEU A 64 18.99 -4.14 7.25
CA LEU A 64 20.01 -4.94 7.90
C LEU A 64 19.40 -6.05 8.77
N TYR A 65 18.31 -5.77 9.44
CA TYR A 65 17.62 -6.65 10.37
C TYR A 65 16.21 -6.97 9.89
N MET A 66 15.84 -8.27 9.88
CA MET A 66 14.53 -8.75 9.42
C MET A 66 13.47 -8.70 10.52
N HIS A 67 13.16 -7.54 11.05
CA HIS A 67 12.15 -7.39 12.08
C HIS A 67 11.26 -6.14 11.86
N ASN A 68 10.57 -5.68 12.89
CA ASN A 68 9.71 -4.49 12.87
C ASN A 68 8.54 -4.58 11.87
N TYR A 69 7.86 -5.73 11.88
CA TYR A 69 6.59 -5.93 11.20
C TYR A 69 5.75 -7.00 11.92
N TYR A 70 4.45 -6.94 11.70
CA TYR A 70 3.53 -8.02 12.05
C TYR A 70 2.96 -8.66 10.78
N LEU A 71 2.65 -9.95 10.87
CA LEU A 71 1.82 -10.67 9.91
C LEU A 71 0.45 -10.87 10.56
N TYR A 72 -0.57 -10.30 9.97
CA TYR A 72 -1.95 -10.37 10.44
C TYR A 72 -2.79 -11.18 9.46
N LYS A 73 -3.42 -12.26 9.94
CA LYS A 73 -4.36 -13.03 9.14
C LYS A 73 -5.72 -12.34 9.16
N ASN A 74 -6.07 -11.70 8.06
CA ASN A 74 -7.37 -11.05 7.88
C ASN A 74 -8.46 -12.12 7.71
N THR A 75 -9.37 -12.23 8.65
CA THR A 75 -10.44 -13.26 8.64
C THR A 75 -11.49 -13.02 7.54
N SER A 76 -11.63 -11.79 7.05
CA SER A 76 -12.60 -11.46 6.01
C SER A 76 -12.10 -11.83 4.61
N SER A 77 -10.80 -11.67 4.32
CA SER A 77 -10.18 -12.01 3.04
C SER A 77 -9.54 -13.41 3.04
N GLY A 78 -9.15 -13.92 4.20
CA GLY A 78 -8.33 -15.12 4.33
C GLY A 78 -6.85 -14.88 4.07
N GLN A 79 -6.45 -13.67 3.69
CA GLN A 79 -5.07 -13.33 3.36
C GLN A 79 -4.29 -12.84 4.59
N PHE A 80 -2.98 -13.05 4.56
CA PHE A 80 -2.07 -12.35 5.45
C PHE A 80 -1.84 -10.92 4.97
N GLU A 81 -1.86 -10.00 5.92
CA GLU A 81 -1.49 -8.59 5.76
C GLU A 81 -0.18 -8.33 6.49
N ILE A 82 0.72 -7.56 5.89
CA ILE A 82 1.90 -7.07 6.58
C ILE A 82 1.59 -5.71 7.22
N ILE A 83 1.93 -5.56 8.50
CA ILE A 83 1.72 -4.32 9.26
C ILE A 83 3.09 -3.80 9.65
N PRO A 84 3.50 -2.59 9.21
CA PRO A 84 4.74 -1.98 9.63
C PRO A 84 4.72 -1.64 11.12
N TRP A 85 5.86 -1.83 11.77
CA TRP A 85 6.05 -1.52 13.17
C TRP A 85 7.39 -0.84 13.39
N ASP A 86 7.50 0.03 14.40
CA ASP A 86 8.73 0.66 14.88
C ASP A 86 9.59 1.27 13.74
N LYS A 87 9.11 2.37 13.16
CA LYS A 87 9.70 3.01 11.99
C LYS A 87 10.59 4.22 12.33
N ASP A 88 11.10 4.30 13.55
CA ASP A 88 11.95 5.39 14.04
C ASP A 88 13.36 5.38 13.42
N HIS A 89 13.79 4.28 12.81
CA HIS A 89 15.04 4.14 12.09
C HIS A 89 14.95 4.40 10.56
N THR A 90 13.83 4.93 10.07
CA THR A 90 13.73 5.39 8.67
C THR A 90 14.72 6.52 8.38
N PHE A 91 15.00 6.76 7.10
CA PHE A 91 16.01 7.69 6.60
C PHE A 91 17.45 7.39 7.06
N GLY A 92 17.69 6.10 7.38
CA GLY A 92 18.97 5.63 7.91
C GLY A 92 19.15 5.88 9.41
N GLY A 93 18.39 6.80 10.02
CA GLY A 93 18.35 7.08 11.46
C GLY A 93 19.68 6.85 12.19
N GLY A 94 19.63 6.14 13.32
CA GLY A 94 20.83 5.70 14.07
C GLY A 94 21.55 4.50 13.45
N GLN A 95 21.01 3.84 12.42
CA GLN A 95 21.62 2.66 11.78
C GLN A 95 22.94 2.98 11.06
N ILE A 96 23.21 4.25 10.79
CA ILE A 96 24.52 4.67 10.30
C ILE A 96 25.67 4.23 11.22
N ASN A 97 25.45 4.13 12.52
CA ASN A 97 26.49 3.65 13.46
C ASN A 97 26.82 2.18 13.17
N THR A 98 25.82 1.33 12.98
CA THR A 98 26.02 -0.07 12.58
C THR A 98 26.75 -0.18 11.22
N ILE A 99 26.37 0.63 10.24
CA ILE A 99 27.04 0.67 8.94
C ILE A 99 28.53 1.03 9.10
N ARG A 100 28.84 2.00 9.95
CA ARG A 100 30.23 2.40 10.22
C ARG A 100 31.03 1.31 10.93
N ASP A 101 30.42 0.59 11.87
CA ASP A 101 31.04 -0.56 12.52
C ASP A 101 31.36 -1.69 11.53
N LEU A 102 30.56 -1.80 10.46
CA LEU A 102 30.82 -2.71 9.34
C LEU A 102 31.80 -2.17 8.30
N GLY A 103 32.37 -0.97 8.52
CA GLY A 103 33.36 -0.33 7.65
C GLY A 103 32.79 0.48 6.49
N GLY A 104 31.46 0.71 6.49
CA GLY A 104 30.76 1.56 5.53
C GLY A 104 30.65 3.02 5.99
N ASP A 105 29.90 3.80 5.22
CA ASP A 105 29.59 5.19 5.50
C ASP A 105 28.15 5.54 5.09
N VAL A 106 27.79 6.81 5.11
CA VAL A 106 26.46 7.31 4.75
C VAL A 106 26.07 7.01 3.31
N GLU A 107 27.04 6.86 2.42
CA GLU A 107 26.80 6.52 1.02
C GLU A 107 26.15 5.14 0.87
N TRP A 108 26.42 4.20 1.79
CA TRP A 108 25.73 2.91 1.78
C TRP A 108 24.24 3.07 1.98
N ILE A 109 23.79 4.00 2.82
CA ILE A 109 22.38 4.31 3.04
C ILE A 109 21.78 4.94 1.79
N TYR A 110 22.46 5.92 1.20
CA TYR A 110 21.98 6.60 0.00
C TYR A 110 21.86 5.65 -1.19
N ASN A 111 22.80 4.73 -1.33
CA ASN A 111 22.91 3.79 -2.42
C ASN A 111 22.43 2.37 -2.08
N TRP A 112 21.64 2.20 -0.99
CA TRP A 112 21.07 0.92 -0.64
C TRP A 112 20.22 0.37 -1.79
N ASP A 113 20.67 -0.75 -2.38
CA ASP A 113 20.03 -1.31 -3.57
C ASP A 113 18.62 -1.81 -3.25
N PRO A 114 17.58 -1.37 -3.96
CA PRO A 114 16.21 -1.85 -3.76
C PRO A 114 16.03 -3.36 -4.02
N PHE A 115 16.93 -3.99 -4.76
CA PHE A 115 16.91 -5.42 -5.08
C PHE A 115 18.03 -6.22 -4.42
N LEU A 116 18.74 -5.62 -3.45
CA LEU A 116 19.90 -6.22 -2.78
C LEU A 116 19.69 -7.67 -2.31
N PHE A 117 18.47 -8.01 -1.93
CA PHE A 117 18.14 -9.29 -1.33
C PHE A 117 17.35 -10.23 -2.27
N GLU A 118 17.32 -9.96 -3.57
CA GLU A 118 16.54 -10.76 -4.51
C GLU A 118 17.00 -12.23 -4.62
N ASP A 119 18.28 -12.50 -4.36
CA ASP A 119 18.85 -13.85 -4.34
C ASP A 119 19.15 -14.37 -2.92
N ASN A 120 18.77 -13.63 -1.87
CA ASN A 120 19.11 -13.99 -0.51
C ASN A 120 18.15 -15.05 0.08
N GLU A 121 18.69 -16.22 0.40
CA GLU A 121 17.91 -17.35 0.97
C GLU A 121 17.36 -17.07 2.37
N GLU A 122 17.99 -16.16 3.12
CA GLU A 122 17.51 -15.77 4.44
C GLU A 122 16.31 -14.80 4.39
N ARG A 123 15.98 -14.30 3.19
CA ARG A 123 14.84 -13.40 2.95
C ARG A 123 13.82 -14.01 1.96
N PRO A 124 13.24 -15.16 2.30
CA PRO A 124 12.42 -15.92 1.37
C PRO A 124 11.21 -15.15 0.86
N LEU A 125 10.58 -14.28 1.66
CA LEU A 125 9.43 -13.50 1.23
C LEU A 125 9.82 -12.53 0.10
N PHE A 126 10.90 -11.77 0.26
CA PHE A 126 11.38 -10.86 -0.77
C PHE A 126 11.87 -11.62 -2.00
N ARG A 127 12.73 -12.63 -1.81
CA ARG A 127 13.31 -13.43 -2.90
C ARG A 127 12.23 -14.08 -3.77
N GLN A 128 11.26 -14.74 -3.16
CA GLN A 128 10.21 -15.43 -3.91
C GLN A 128 9.30 -14.47 -4.66
N LEU A 129 8.92 -13.35 -4.06
CA LEU A 129 8.11 -12.35 -4.76
C LEU A 129 8.90 -11.70 -5.92
N MET A 130 10.20 -11.39 -5.74
CA MET A 130 11.03 -10.82 -6.81
C MET A 130 11.32 -11.81 -7.95
N SER A 131 11.20 -13.11 -7.72
CA SER A 131 11.33 -14.13 -8.77
C SER A 131 10.14 -14.15 -9.76
N VAL A 132 9.00 -13.55 -9.39
CA VAL A 132 7.82 -13.42 -10.26
C VAL A 132 7.91 -12.10 -11.03
N PRO A 133 8.01 -12.13 -12.38
CA PRO A 133 8.21 -10.92 -13.18
C PRO A 133 7.15 -9.83 -12.95
N LEU A 134 5.90 -10.22 -12.74
CA LEU A 134 4.80 -9.30 -12.43
C LEU A 134 5.05 -8.55 -11.13
N TYR A 135 5.39 -9.26 -10.06
CA TYR A 135 5.61 -8.64 -8.74
C TYR A 135 6.85 -7.76 -8.71
N ARG A 136 7.90 -8.16 -9.44
CA ARG A 136 9.09 -7.32 -9.64
C ARG A 136 8.73 -5.98 -10.30
N LYS A 137 7.92 -5.99 -11.35
CA LYS A 137 7.45 -4.77 -12.04
C LYS A 137 6.53 -3.94 -11.14
N LEU A 138 5.64 -4.57 -10.37
CA LEU A 138 4.77 -3.89 -9.39
C LEU A 138 5.59 -3.20 -8.31
N TYR A 139 6.57 -3.88 -7.73
CA TYR A 139 7.47 -3.29 -6.73
C TYR A 139 8.18 -2.04 -7.27
N ALA A 140 8.75 -2.12 -8.47
CA ALA A 140 9.37 -0.98 -9.13
C ALA A 140 8.36 0.15 -9.43
N ALA A 141 7.10 -0.18 -9.77
CA ALA A 141 6.03 0.79 -9.98
C ALA A 141 5.66 1.52 -8.67
N HIS A 142 5.59 0.80 -7.55
CA HIS A 142 5.34 1.41 -6.25
C HIS A 142 6.47 2.34 -5.82
N ILE A 143 7.74 1.96 -6.04
CA ILE A 143 8.90 2.83 -5.81
C ILE A 143 8.76 4.13 -6.62
N ARG A 144 8.46 4.05 -7.94
CA ARG A 144 8.23 5.23 -8.79
C ARG A 144 7.09 6.10 -8.27
N THR A 145 5.99 5.48 -7.85
CA THR A 145 4.84 6.22 -7.31
C THR A 145 5.20 6.99 -6.06
N ILE A 146 5.93 6.40 -5.11
CA ILE A 146 6.39 7.10 -3.90
C ILE A 146 7.32 8.26 -4.26
N ILE A 147 8.28 8.02 -5.18
CA ILE A 147 9.24 9.04 -5.61
C ILE A 147 8.55 10.25 -6.22
N ASP A 148 7.56 10.01 -7.07
CA ASP A 148 6.87 11.08 -7.80
C ASP A 148 5.88 11.85 -6.93
N ASP A 149 5.15 11.14 -6.05
CA ASP A 149 4.05 11.73 -5.29
C ASP A 149 4.53 12.51 -4.06
N ILE A 150 5.47 11.95 -3.29
CA ILE A 150 5.81 12.51 -1.98
C ILE A 150 7.32 12.60 -1.70
N TYR A 151 8.18 11.88 -2.43
CA TYR A 151 9.58 11.79 -2.05
C TYR A 151 10.40 12.98 -2.55
N SER A 152 10.12 14.17 -1.99
CA SER A 152 10.85 15.41 -2.26
C SER A 152 11.40 16.03 -0.98
N VAL A 153 12.45 16.83 -1.13
CA VAL A 153 13.08 17.56 -0.01
C VAL A 153 12.06 18.48 0.65
N GLU A 154 11.30 19.22 -0.16
CA GLU A 154 10.31 20.19 0.31
C GLU A 154 9.22 19.52 1.16
N TYR A 155 8.68 18.40 0.67
CA TYR A 155 7.64 17.68 1.39
C TYR A 155 8.10 17.20 2.77
N PHE A 156 9.27 16.56 2.85
CA PHE A 156 9.77 16.02 4.11
C PHE A 156 10.30 17.11 5.05
N GLN A 157 10.85 18.22 4.51
CA GLN A 157 11.27 19.37 5.32
C GLN A 157 10.07 20.02 6.01
N ASP A 158 9.03 20.33 5.26
CA ASP A 158 7.80 20.95 5.78
C ASP A 158 7.12 20.05 6.81
N LEU A 159 7.02 18.75 6.52
CA LEU A 159 6.45 17.77 7.43
C LEU A 159 7.25 17.67 8.74
N ALA A 160 8.58 17.51 8.64
CA ALA A 160 9.45 17.39 9.81
C ALA A 160 9.44 18.67 10.66
N TYR A 161 9.48 19.84 10.03
CA TYR A 161 9.43 21.11 10.74
C TYR A 161 8.07 21.33 11.42
N GLY A 162 6.97 21.00 10.73
CA GLY A 162 5.62 21.10 11.32
C GLY A 162 5.46 20.20 12.55
N ILE A 163 5.92 18.94 12.48
CA ILE A 163 5.91 18.02 13.62
C ILE A 163 6.78 18.55 14.76
N GLN A 164 8.00 19.02 14.46
CA GLN A 164 8.92 19.54 15.45
C GLN A 164 8.37 20.78 16.15
N ASP A 165 7.66 21.67 15.47
CA ASP A 165 7.03 22.85 16.07
C ASP A 165 5.97 22.45 17.12
N VAL A 166 5.22 21.37 16.88
CA VAL A 166 4.23 20.83 17.82
C VAL A 166 4.90 20.20 19.05
N ILE A 167 5.94 19.37 18.84
CA ILE A 167 6.54 18.56 19.93
C ILE A 167 7.68 19.27 20.66
N SER A 168 8.23 20.37 20.15
CA SER A 168 9.48 20.99 20.61
C SER A 168 9.51 21.34 22.10
N LEU A 169 8.38 21.81 22.65
CA LEU A 169 8.28 22.16 24.07
C LEU A 169 8.40 20.93 24.98
N TYR A 170 7.88 19.80 24.54
CA TYR A 170 7.92 18.54 25.27
C TYR A 170 9.29 17.87 25.10
N ALA A 171 9.82 17.81 23.90
CA ALA A 171 11.15 17.27 23.61
C ALA A 171 12.25 17.99 24.39
N LYS A 172 12.17 19.33 24.54
CA LYS A 172 13.12 20.13 25.33
C LYS A 172 13.03 19.88 26.85
N LYS A 173 11.89 19.38 27.34
CA LYS A 173 11.65 19.07 28.76
C LYS A 173 11.92 17.63 29.10
N ASP A 174 12.18 16.78 28.12
CA ASP A 174 12.53 15.37 28.37
C ASP A 174 13.79 15.29 29.25
N PRO A 175 13.73 14.64 30.42
CA PRO A 175 14.88 14.51 31.31
C PRO A 175 15.96 13.57 30.74
N ASN A 176 15.59 12.69 29.79
CA ASN A 176 16.48 11.71 29.20
C ASN A 176 16.45 11.76 27.65
N PRO A 177 16.66 12.91 27.02
CA PRO A 177 16.60 13.00 25.57
C PRO A 177 17.77 12.24 24.95
N PHE A 178 17.52 11.58 23.83
CA PHE A 178 18.62 11.10 23.00
C PHE A 178 19.56 12.25 22.62
N PRO A 179 20.88 12.00 22.48
CA PRO A 179 21.83 13.06 22.17
C PRO A 179 21.47 13.92 20.95
N ALA A 180 20.93 13.30 19.90
CA ALA A 180 20.47 13.99 18.69
C ALA A 180 19.30 14.97 18.92
N PHE A 181 18.57 14.85 20.02
CA PHE A 181 17.41 15.71 20.35
C PHE A 181 17.75 16.82 21.35
N ARG A 182 19.01 16.96 21.73
CA ARG A 182 19.46 18.02 22.67
C ARG A 182 19.66 19.36 21.96
N GLY A 183 19.06 20.41 22.50
CA GLY A 183 19.30 21.78 22.05
C GLY A 183 18.97 21.99 20.57
N ASP A 184 19.90 22.63 19.86
CA ASP A 184 19.72 22.97 18.43
C ASP A 184 19.91 21.78 17.50
N PHE A 185 20.44 20.65 17.98
CA PHE A 185 20.61 19.44 17.17
C PHE A 185 19.29 18.91 16.63
N PHE A 186 18.22 19.07 17.39
CA PHE A 186 16.89 18.67 17.03
C PHE A 186 16.42 19.23 15.67
N ARG A 187 16.66 20.51 15.39
CA ARG A 187 16.32 21.16 14.12
C ARG A 187 17.40 20.95 13.07
N TYR A 188 18.66 21.04 13.46
CA TYR A 188 19.81 20.89 12.58
C TYR A 188 19.82 19.53 11.86
N ASN A 189 19.48 18.46 12.55
CA ASN A 189 19.51 17.10 12.00
C ASN A 189 18.39 16.82 10.97
N VAL A 190 17.35 17.66 10.87
CA VAL A 190 16.40 17.51 9.76
C VAL A 190 17.12 17.61 8.42
N ASP A 191 17.99 18.60 8.26
CA ASP A 191 18.63 18.88 6.98
C ASP A 191 20.04 18.32 6.85
N ASN A 192 20.69 18.01 7.97
CA ASN A 192 22.10 17.77 8.01
C ASN A 192 22.48 16.46 8.69
N TYR A 193 23.50 15.83 8.18
CA TYR A 193 24.21 14.78 8.89
C TYR A 193 24.80 15.34 10.20
N LEU A 194 24.58 14.64 11.30
CA LEU A 194 24.99 15.07 12.63
C LEU A 194 25.93 14.05 13.26
N VAL A 195 26.98 14.55 13.90
CA VAL A 195 27.79 13.78 14.86
C VAL A 195 27.60 14.40 16.24
N THR A 196 27.08 13.62 17.16
CA THR A 196 26.82 14.09 18.53
C THR A 196 28.10 14.03 19.39
N PRO A 197 28.17 14.76 20.53
CA PRO A 197 29.37 14.80 21.37
C PRO A 197 29.83 13.45 21.94
N ASP A 198 28.94 12.46 22.00
CA ASP A 198 29.27 11.08 22.40
C ASP A 198 29.79 10.22 21.22
N GLY A 199 29.93 10.82 20.04
CA GLY A 199 30.44 10.15 18.84
C GLY A 199 29.37 9.41 18.02
N SER A 200 28.09 9.46 18.40
CA SER A 200 27.01 8.86 17.62
C SER A 200 26.74 9.66 16.35
N HIS A 201 26.41 8.96 15.27
CA HIS A 201 26.13 9.54 13.95
C HIS A 201 24.63 9.42 13.65
N TRP A 202 24.09 10.44 12.97
CA TRP A 202 22.69 10.52 12.60
C TRP A 202 22.56 11.10 11.19
N CYS A 203 21.80 10.40 10.34
CA CYS A 203 21.49 10.92 9.00
C CYS A 203 20.49 12.06 9.08
N GLY A 204 20.65 13.07 8.21
CA GLY A 204 19.63 14.09 8.01
C GLY A 204 18.51 13.58 7.12
N ILE A 205 17.27 13.94 7.42
CA ILE A 205 16.09 13.50 6.65
C ILE A 205 16.19 14.01 5.20
N THR A 206 16.30 15.33 5.03
CA THR A 206 16.28 15.97 3.71
C THR A 206 17.52 15.66 2.89
N SER A 207 18.69 15.55 3.52
CA SER A 207 19.92 15.12 2.83
C SER A 207 19.79 13.66 2.33
N THR A 208 19.21 12.78 3.14
CA THR A 208 18.94 11.40 2.73
C THR A 208 17.93 11.35 1.60
N VAL A 209 16.83 12.09 1.68
CA VAL A 209 15.82 12.19 0.60
C VAL A 209 16.47 12.63 -0.71
N ASN A 210 17.29 13.68 -0.68
CA ASN A 210 17.93 14.23 -1.87
C ASN A 210 18.85 13.21 -2.56
N GLU A 211 19.77 12.61 -1.81
CA GLU A 211 20.76 11.68 -2.39
C GLU A 211 20.09 10.34 -2.77
N ARG A 212 19.20 9.84 -1.93
CA ARG A 212 18.45 8.62 -2.20
C ARG A 212 17.58 8.73 -3.45
N ARG A 213 16.88 9.86 -3.62
CA ARG A 213 16.07 10.13 -4.82
C ARG A 213 16.92 10.08 -6.09
N LYS A 214 18.11 10.70 -6.09
CA LYS A 214 19.05 10.66 -7.23
C LYS A 214 19.44 9.23 -7.57
N TYR A 215 19.79 8.43 -6.56
CA TYR A 215 20.17 7.04 -6.76
C TYR A 215 19.02 6.23 -7.36
N LEU A 216 17.83 6.29 -6.77
CA LEU A 216 16.68 5.52 -7.21
C LEU A 216 16.23 5.87 -8.62
N LEU A 217 16.22 7.15 -9.00
CA LEU A 217 15.86 7.59 -10.35
C LEU A 217 16.84 7.10 -11.43
N ASN A 218 18.08 6.76 -11.06
CA ASN A 218 19.09 6.21 -11.96
C ASN A 218 19.24 4.68 -11.82
N HIS A 219 18.51 4.05 -10.91
CA HIS A 219 18.58 2.60 -10.71
C HIS A 219 18.02 1.85 -11.93
N PRO A 220 18.69 0.80 -12.46
CA PRO A 220 18.30 0.12 -13.71
C PRO A 220 16.86 -0.36 -13.75
N GLU A 221 16.31 -0.89 -12.65
CA GLU A 221 14.93 -1.38 -12.58
C GLU A 221 13.91 -0.25 -12.38
N VAL A 222 14.26 0.78 -11.63
CA VAL A 222 13.34 1.89 -11.31
C VAL A 222 13.23 2.87 -12.47
N SER A 223 14.31 3.09 -13.22
CA SER A 223 14.38 4.04 -14.35
C SER A 223 13.72 3.50 -15.64
N LYS A 224 13.33 2.23 -15.68
CA LYS A 224 12.60 1.65 -16.83
C LYS A 224 11.32 2.44 -17.10
N LYS A 225 11.09 2.77 -18.37
CA LYS A 225 9.95 3.59 -18.78
C LYS A 225 8.66 2.75 -18.78
N PRO A 226 7.67 3.06 -17.92
CA PRO A 226 6.38 2.38 -17.95
C PRO A 226 5.52 2.86 -19.13
N PRO A 227 4.49 2.08 -19.52
CA PRO A 227 3.41 2.58 -20.35
C PRO A 227 2.73 3.80 -19.73
N VAL A 228 1.97 4.52 -20.55
CA VAL A 228 1.10 5.59 -20.08
C VAL A 228 -0.35 5.10 -20.14
N ILE A 229 -1.12 5.32 -19.09
CA ILE A 229 -2.58 5.13 -19.03
C ILE A 229 -3.22 6.51 -18.95
N SER A 230 -4.20 6.75 -19.81
CA SER A 230 -5.01 7.96 -19.82
C SER A 230 -6.47 7.64 -20.11
N ASN A 231 -7.36 8.61 -19.85
CA ASN A 231 -8.77 8.53 -20.23
C ASN A 231 -9.48 7.24 -19.81
N VAL A 232 -9.29 6.82 -18.52
CA VAL A 232 -10.07 5.69 -18.01
C VAL A 232 -11.54 6.10 -17.92
N MET A 233 -12.38 5.46 -18.73
CA MET A 233 -13.78 5.78 -18.89
C MET A 233 -14.67 4.58 -18.59
N GLN A 234 -15.88 4.84 -18.18
CA GLN A 234 -16.93 3.90 -17.88
C GLN A 234 -18.16 4.23 -18.72
N SER A 235 -18.71 3.23 -19.43
CA SER A 235 -19.83 3.42 -20.35
C SER A 235 -21.12 3.89 -19.67
N ASN A 236 -21.35 3.47 -18.42
CA ASN A 236 -22.49 3.88 -17.60
C ASN A 236 -22.09 3.97 -16.13
N THR A 237 -22.23 5.15 -15.52
CA THR A 237 -21.90 5.40 -14.12
C THR A 237 -22.98 4.96 -13.13
N LYS A 238 -24.18 4.61 -13.64
CA LYS A 238 -25.34 4.18 -12.85
C LYS A 238 -26.02 2.98 -13.52
N PRO A 239 -25.30 1.86 -13.68
CA PRO A 239 -25.87 0.70 -14.34
C PRO A 239 -27.01 0.11 -13.50
N VAL A 240 -28.08 -0.27 -14.19
CA VAL A 240 -29.14 -1.05 -13.56
C VAL A 240 -28.76 -2.53 -13.53
N ASP A 241 -29.49 -3.28 -12.70
CA ASP A 241 -29.30 -4.72 -12.61
C ASP A 241 -29.51 -5.38 -14.00
N GLY A 242 -28.56 -6.17 -14.46
CA GLY A 242 -28.55 -6.76 -15.79
C GLY A 242 -27.80 -5.99 -16.87
N GLU A 243 -27.35 -4.80 -16.60
CA GLU A 243 -26.62 -3.99 -17.56
C GLU A 243 -25.11 -4.23 -17.51
N ALA A 244 -24.54 -4.59 -18.64
CA ALA A 244 -23.08 -4.71 -18.76
C ALA A 244 -22.43 -3.33 -18.80
N VAL A 245 -21.34 -3.17 -18.08
CA VAL A 245 -20.51 -1.95 -18.05
C VAL A 245 -19.23 -2.20 -18.84
N VAL A 246 -18.94 -1.33 -19.79
CA VAL A 246 -17.66 -1.31 -20.50
C VAL A 246 -16.73 -0.33 -19.81
N ILE A 247 -15.52 -0.79 -19.48
CA ILE A 247 -14.42 0.06 -19.05
C ILE A 247 -13.44 0.17 -20.21
N SER A 248 -13.05 1.38 -20.55
CA SER A 248 -12.08 1.67 -21.62
C SER A 248 -10.99 2.61 -21.14
N THR A 249 -9.84 2.55 -21.78
CA THR A 249 -8.69 3.42 -21.49
C THR A 249 -7.82 3.58 -22.73
N GLU A 250 -7.21 4.76 -22.87
CA GLU A 250 -6.14 4.96 -23.85
C GLU A 250 -4.80 4.60 -23.23
N THR A 251 -3.92 3.97 -24.01
CA THR A 251 -2.56 3.64 -23.56
C THR A 251 -1.52 4.01 -24.59
N GLU A 252 -0.31 4.33 -24.11
CA GLU A 252 0.89 4.45 -24.94
C GLU A 252 1.94 3.45 -24.47
N ASP A 253 2.61 2.76 -25.39
CA ASP A 253 3.68 1.80 -25.09
C ASP A 253 3.24 0.58 -24.26
N ALA A 254 1.97 0.19 -24.27
CA ALA A 254 1.47 -0.99 -23.57
C ALA A 254 1.44 -2.22 -24.49
N ASN A 255 1.90 -3.36 -23.97
CA ASN A 255 1.77 -4.67 -24.62
C ASN A 255 0.61 -5.48 -24.03
N VAL A 256 0.36 -5.29 -22.73
CA VAL A 256 -0.72 -5.96 -22.00
C VAL A 256 -1.46 -4.93 -21.18
N VAL A 257 -2.78 -4.93 -21.27
CA VAL A 257 -3.67 -4.09 -20.47
C VAL A 257 -4.71 -4.99 -19.81
N GLU A 258 -4.88 -4.81 -18.51
CA GLU A 258 -5.78 -5.61 -17.70
C GLU A 258 -6.65 -4.72 -16.83
N LEU A 259 -7.90 -5.10 -16.71
CA LEU A 259 -8.85 -4.56 -15.75
C LEU A 259 -8.87 -5.47 -14.53
N LEU A 260 -8.52 -4.95 -13.36
CA LEU A 260 -8.58 -5.66 -12.10
C LEU A 260 -9.87 -5.23 -11.40
N ILE A 261 -10.75 -6.19 -11.11
CA ILE A 261 -12.09 -5.90 -10.55
C ILE A 261 -12.35 -6.72 -9.28
N THR A 262 -13.07 -6.13 -8.36
CA THR A 262 -13.65 -6.84 -7.21
C THR A 262 -15.06 -6.36 -6.93
N ALA A 263 -15.89 -7.25 -6.44
CA ALA A 263 -17.22 -6.95 -5.92
C ALA A 263 -17.30 -7.18 -4.40
N ASN A 264 -16.15 -7.39 -3.76
CA ASN A 264 -16.04 -7.61 -2.33
C ASN A 264 -15.37 -6.39 -1.68
N ASP A 265 -16.11 -5.68 -0.84
CA ASP A 265 -15.65 -4.48 -0.16
C ASP A 265 -14.58 -4.76 0.93
N ARG A 266 -14.45 -6.03 1.34
CA ARG A 266 -13.62 -6.46 2.47
C ARG A 266 -12.35 -7.22 2.08
N SER A 267 -12.15 -7.52 0.79
CA SER A 267 -10.98 -8.26 0.35
C SER A 267 -10.13 -7.47 -0.63
N GLY A 268 -8.81 -7.64 -0.54
CA GLY A 268 -7.87 -7.19 -1.56
C GLY A 268 -7.81 -8.12 -2.78
N LEU A 269 -8.76 -9.05 -2.94
CA LEU A 269 -8.80 -9.99 -4.04
C LEU A 269 -9.46 -9.36 -5.26
N PHE A 270 -8.65 -8.99 -6.24
CA PHE A 270 -9.10 -8.51 -7.53
C PHE A 270 -8.94 -9.60 -8.58
N ILE A 271 -9.94 -9.75 -9.43
CA ILE A 271 -9.92 -10.67 -10.56
C ILE A 271 -9.42 -9.90 -11.78
N SER A 272 -8.42 -10.43 -12.48
CA SER A 272 -7.90 -9.87 -13.72
C SER A 272 -8.81 -10.23 -14.90
N VAL A 273 -9.20 -9.22 -15.67
CA VAL A 273 -9.94 -9.33 -16.93
C VAL A 273 -9.07 -8.69 -18.02
N PRO A 274 -8.68 -9.42 -19.08
CA PRO A 274 -7.94 -8.83 -20.18
C PRO A 274 -8.73 -7.71 -20.85
N MET A 275 -8.08 -6.58 -21.10
CA MET A 275 -8.61 -5.52 -21.95
C MET A 275 -8.04 -5.68 -23.37
N VAL A 276 -8.86 -5.47 -24.38
CA VAL A 276 -8.50 -5.70 -25.79
C VAL A 276 -8.63 -4.43 -26.61
N ASP A 277 -7.77 -4.32 -27.65
CA ASP A 277 -7.78 -3.29 -28.69
C ASP A 277 -7.96 -3.99 -30.05
N ASP A 278 -9.11 -4.65 -30.23
CA ASP A 278 -9.42 -5.46 -31.42
C ASP A 278 -10.75 -5.12 -32.09
N GLY A 279 -11.39 -4.02 -31.66
CA GLY A 279 -12.70 -3.59 -32.12
C GLY A 279 -13.87 -4.33 -31.47
N THR A 280 -13.59 -5.11 -30.40
CA THR A 280 -14.62 -5.84 -29.64
C THR A 280 -14.72 -5.33 -28.19
N GLN A 281 -15.58 -5.91 -27.38
CA GLN A 281 -15.73 -5.57 -25.94
C GLN A 281 -16.00 -4.08 -25.66
N GLY A 282 -16.59 -3.34 -26.63
CA GLY A 282 -16.83 -1.90 -26.51
C GLY A 282 -15.69 -1.04 -27.03
N ASP A 283 -14.58 -1.62 -27.44
CA ASP A 283 -13.58 -0.97 -28.25
C ASP A 283 -14.17 -0.69 -29.66
N GLY A 284 -14.14 0.56 -30.09
CA GLY A 284 -14.81 0.96 -31.34
C GLY A 284 -14.01 0.63 -32.59
N LYS A 285 -12.68 0.45 -32.49
CA LYS A 285 -11.82 0.26 -33.64
C LYS A 285 -10.49 -0.40 -33.24
N ALA A 286 -10.15 -1.49 -33.88
CA ALA A 286 -8.91 -2.23 -33.63
C ALA A 286 -7.65 -1.40 -33.92
N ASN A 287 -6.65 -1.54 -33.05
CA ASN A 287 -5.30 -0.96 -33.14
C ASN A 287 -5.30 0.59 -33.14
N ASP A 288 -6.12 1.18 -32.29
CA ASP A 288 -6.13 2.64 -32.08
C ASP A 288 -5.60 3.05 -30.67
N ASN A 289 -5.07 2.06 -29.92
CA ASN A 289 -4.56 2.17 -28.55
C ASN A 289 -5.64 2.45 -27.50
N ILE A 290 -6.91 2.25 -27.83
CA ILE A 290 -8.00 2.23 -26.86
C ILE A 290 -8.28 0.79 -26.49
N PHE A 291 -7.99 0.43 -25.27
CA PHE A 291 -8.26 -0.89 -24.74
C PHE A 291 -9.56 -0.90 -23.95
N SER A 292 -10.36 -1.95 -24.12
CA SER A 292 -11.61 -2.07 -23.37
C SER A 292 -11.90 -3.49 -22.89
N ALA A 293 -12.69 -3.56 -21.84
CA ALA A 293 -13.24 -4.81 -21.32
C ALA A 293 -14.68 -4.59 -20.85
N THR A 294 -15.51 -5.61 -21.09
CA THR A 294 -16.87 -5.66 -20.57
C THR A 294 -16.84 -6.32 -19.18
N VAL A 295 -17.26 -5.58 -18.15
CA VAL A 295 -17.40 -6.12 -16.80
C VAL A 295 -18.62 -7.05 -16.78
N PRO A 296 -18.46 -8.30 -16.36
CA PRO A 296 -19.57 -9.23 -16.27
C PRO A 296 -20.66 -8.71 -15.36
N PHE A 297 -21.88 -8.94 -15.78
CA PHE A 297 -23.07 -8.66 -15.01
C PHE A 297 -23.06 -9.34 -13.61
N LYS A 298 -23.54 -8.62 -12.61
CA LYS A 298 -23.74 -9.16 -11.27
C LYS A 298 -25.20 -9.02 -10.84
N ASP A 299 -25.87 -10.16 -10.65
CA ASP A 299 -27.24 -10.21 -10.13
C ASP A 299 -27.33 -9.63 -8.70
N GLY A 300 -28.36 -8.84 -8.45
CA GLY A 300 -28.74 -8.44 -7.10
C GLY A 300 -28.10 -7.17 -6.58
N GLY A 301 -27.58 -6.32 -7.45
CA GLY A 301 -26.91 -5.08 -7.07
C GLY A 301 -25.52 -5.32 -6.48
N GLY A 302 -24.75 -4.28 -6.27
CA GLY A 302 -23.43 -4.39 -5.64
C GLY A 302 -22.54 -3.21 -5.88
N HIS A 303 -21.49 -3.17 -5.11
CA HIS A 303 -20.39 -2.21 -5.25
C HIS A 303 -19.27 -2.88 -6.05
N ILE A 304 -18.89 -2.30 -7.16
CA ILE A 304 -17.78 -2.75 -7.99
C ILE A 304 -16.64 -1.76 -7.85
N ARG A 305 -15.48 -2.26 -7.47
CA ARG A 305 -14.23 -1.52 -7.47
C ARG A 305 -13.33 -2.05 -8.57
N TYR A 306 -12.60 -1.18 -9.22
CA TYR A 306 -11.69 -1.59 -10.28
C TYR A 306 -10.51 -0.63 -10.43
N TYR A 307 -9.45 -1.14 -11.04
CA TYR A 307 -8.32 -0.36 -11.50
C TYR A 307 -7.76 -0.97 -12.78
N VAL A 308 -6.98 -0.18 -13.51
CA VAL A 308 -6.33 -0.62 -14.74
C VAL A 308 -4.84 -0.85 -14.48
N ARG A 309 -4.32 -1.93 -15.01
CA ARG A 309 -2.91 -2.25 -15.03
C ARG A 309 -2.43 -2.35 -16.47
N ALA A 310 -1.43 -1.56 -16.87
CA ALA A 310 -0.79 -1.67 -18.15
C ALA A 310 0.68 -2.01 -18.01
N SER A 311 1.20 -2.89 -18.86
CA SER A 311 2.60 -3.27 -18.86
C SER A 311 3.17 -3.37 -20.27
N ASN A 312 4.47 -3.08 -20.40
CA ASN A 312 5.31 -3.41 -21.54
C ASN A 312 6.36 -4.47 -21.13
N GLU A 313 7.36 -4.72 -21.98
CA GLU A 313 8.42 -5.69 -21.66
C GLU A 313 9.17 -5.33 -20.38
N ASP A 314 9.42 -4.05 -20.15
CA ASP A 314 10.31 -3.53 -19.12
C ASP A 314 9.62 -3.16 -17.81
N ALA A 315 8.45 -2.55 -17.88
CA ALA A 315 7.83 -1.89 -16.74
C ALA A 315 6.30 -2.02 -16.71
N LEU A 316 5.70 -1.49 -15.65
CA LEU A 316 4.28 -1.55 -15.39
C LEU A 316 3.82 -0.23 -14.77
N VAL A 317 2.56 0.14 -14.98
CA VAL A 317 1.85 1.25 -14.36
C VAL A 317 0.45 0.85 -13.96
N LEU A 318 -0.06 1.49 -12.90
CA LEU A 318 -1.44 1.34 -12.42
C LEU A 318 -2.21 2.65 -12.58
N SER A 319 -3.52 2.56 -12.78
CA SER A 319 -4.44 3.69 -12.73
C SER A 319 -5.71 3.31 -11.96
N PRO A 320 -5.96 3.92 -10.78
CA PRO A 320 -5.10 4.90 -10.08
C PRO A 320 -3.75 4.34 -9.70
N ARG A 321 -2.73 5.20 -9.53
CA ARG A 321 -1.35 4.77 -9.26
C ARG A 321 -1.18 4.05 -7.92
N LYS A 322 -2.03 4.38 -6.94
CA LYS A 322 -2.09 3.74 -5.62
C LYS A 322 -3.20 2.68 -5.56
N ALA A 323 -3.40 1.98 -6.68
CA ALA A 323 -4.38 0.91 -6.75
C ALA A 323 -4.22 -0.09 -5.61
N GLN A 324 -5.29 -0.70 -5.31
CA GLN A 324 -5.87 -1.37 -4.18
C GLN A 324 -6.13 -0.48 -2.94
N THR A 325 -5.48 0.67 -2.79
CA THR A 325 -5.87 1.69 -1.81
C THR A 325 -6.77 2.75 -2.43
N GLU A 326 -6.45 3.17 -3.66
CA GLU A 326 -7.29 4.02 -4.50
C GLU A 326 -7.79 3.20 -5.69
N PHE A 327 -9.07 3.35 -6.05
CA PHE A 327 -9.70 2.62 -7.15
C PHE A 327 -10.82 3.45 -7.77
N TYR A 328 -11.20 3.08 -8.97
CA TYR A 328 -12.46 3.51 -9.57
C TYR A 328 -13.58 2.62 -9.03
N GLU A 329 -14.80 3.18 -8.95
CA GLU A 329 -15.93 2.43 -8.42
C GLU A 329 -17.25 2.81 -9.07
N TYR A 330 -18.19 1.89 -9.06
CA TYR A 330 -19.58 2.13 -9.36
C TYR A 330 -20.50 1.17 -8.62
N ARG A 331 -21.77 1.56 -8.51
CA ARG A 331 -22.78 0.74 -7.86
C ARG A 331 -23.85 0.33 -8.87
N VAL A 332 -24.26 -0.94 -8.80
CA VAL A 332 -25.27 -1.53 -9.68
C VAL A 332 -26.61 -1.57 -8.95
N GLY A 333 -27.67 -1.14 -9.61
CA GLY A 333 -29.04 -1.30 -9.12
C GLY A 333 -29.45 -0.42 -7.95
N LEU A 334 -28.63 0.54 -7.55
CA LEU A 334 -29.01 1.52 -6.54
C LEU A 334 -29.42 2.82 -7.26
N GLU A 335 -30.73 3.13 -7.25
CA GLU A 335 -31.11 4.54 -7.40
C GLU A 335 -30.46 5.28 -6.23
N MET A 336 -29.48 6.13 -6.54
CA MET A 336 -28.98 7.09 -5.57
C MET A 336 -30.17 8.00 -5.25
N LEU A 337 -30.80 7.79 -4.12
CA LEU A 337 -31.72 8.80 -3.60
C LEU A 337 -30.92 10.11 -3.44
N PRO A 338 -31.57 11.25 -3.72
CA PRO A 338 -30.91 12.52 -3.48
C PRO A 338 -30.28 12.52 -2.09
N PRO A 339 -29.07 13.04 -1.92
CA PRO A 339 -28.34 12.99 -0.63
C PRO A 339 -29.07 13.65 0.54
N GLU A 340 -30.22 14.27 0.29
CA GLU A 340 -31.03 14.98 1.27
C GLU A 340 -32.26 14.16 1.76
N THR A 341 -32.43 12.91 1.31
CA THR A 341 -33.71 12.19 1.56
C THR A 341 -33.77 11.59 2.96
N ILE A 342 -32.71 10.98 3.44
CA ILE A 342 -32.59 10.42 4.80
C ILE A 342 -31.14 10.60 5.25
N VAL A 343 -30.92 11.06 6.46
CA VAL A 343 -29.58 11.19 7.04
C VAL A 343 -29.47 10.33 8.28
N ILE A 344 -28.29 9.79 8.54
CA ILE A 344 -27.93 9.23 9.83
C ILE A 344 -27.75 10.42 10.77
N ASN A 345 -28.63 10.55 11.74
CA ASN A 345 -28.64 11.67 12.67
C ASN A 345 -27.79 11.40 13.91
N GLU A 346 -27.81 10.17 14.39
CA GLU A 346 -27.05 9.77 15.56
C GLU A 346 -26.65 8.30 15.47
N ILE A 347 -25.47 7.98 15.99
CA ILE A 347 -24.97 6.62 16.18
C ILE A 347 -24.53 6.47 17.62
N ASN A 348 -25.16 5.54 18.34
CA ASN A 348 -24.74 5.13 19.66
C ASN A 348 -24.05 3.78 19.58
N TYR A 349 -22.74 3.74 19.77
CA TYR A 349 -21.92 2.54 19.62
C TYR A 349 -21.17 2.12 20.87
N ASN A 350 -21.23 2.93 21.93
CA ASN A 350 -20.54 2.66 23.21
C ASN A 350 -21.17 3.47 24.33
N SER A 351 -22.20 2.95 24.92
CA SER A 351 -22.87 3.57 26.08
C SER A 351 -22.05 3.40 27.36
N PRO A 352 -22.15 4.32 28.34
CA PRO A 352 -21.57 4.12 29.67
C PRO A 352 -22.17 2.90 30.38
N ASP A 353 -21.37 2.22 31.20
CA ASP A 353 -21.77 1.00 31.93
C ASP A 353 -23.03 1.15 32.81
N ASP A 354 -23.36 2.37 33.22
CA ASP A 354 -24.53 2.70 34.06
C ASP A 354 -25.80 3.03 33.24
N PHE A 355 -25.67 3.15 31.92
CA PHE A 355 -26.76 3.35 30.97
C PHE A 355 -26.42 2.71 29.63
N ASP A 356 -26.75 1.43 29.47
CA ASP A 356 -26.53 0.68 28.24
C ASP A 356 -27.85 0.41 27.52
N PRO A 357 -28.26 1.29 26.57
CA PRO A 357 -29.46 1.11 25.74
C PRO A 357 -29.22 0.17 24.54
N GLU A 358 -28.10 -0.54 24.51
CA GLU A 358 -27.59 -1.26 23.33
C GLU A 358 -27.16 -0.31 22.20
N ASP A 359 -26.53 -0.84 21.15
CA ASP A 359 -26.13 -0.07 19.99
C ASP A 359 -27.36 0.29 19.14
N TRP A 360 -27.44 1.55 18.73
CA TRP A 360 -28.54 2.00 17.86
C TRP A 360 -28.12 3.12 16.92
N ILE A 361 -28.93 3.32 15.89
CA ILE A 361 -28.76 4.36 14.90
C ILE A 361 -30.09 5.07 14.71
N GLU A 362 -30.04 6.39 14.75
CA GLU A 362 -31.16 7.25 14.41
C GLU A 362 -31.10 7.70 12.95
N LEU A 363 -32.17 7.42 12.20
CA LEU A 363 -32.37 7.93 10.85
C LEU A 363 -33.33 9.11 10.91
N TYR A 364 -32.91 10.24 10.34
CA TYR A 364 -33.73 11.45 10.24
C TYR A 364 -34.13 11.75 8.81
N ASN A 365 -35.42 12.03 8.59
CA ASN A 365 -35.93 12.51 7.32
C ASN A 365 -36.02 14.04 7.36
N PRO A 366 -35.08 14.76 6.70
CA PRO A 366 -35.07 16.22 6.67
C PRO A 366 -36.14 16.81 5.75
N THR A 367 -36.87 15.96 5.02
CA THR A 367 -37.92 16.40 4.07
C THR A 367 -39.30 16.40 4.72
N TYR A 368 -40.24 17.09 4.08
CA TYR A 368 -41.66 17.07 4.49
C TYR A 368 -42.45 15.95 3.79
N THR A 369 -41.79 15.07 3.03
CA THR A 369 -42.41 13.96 2.29
C THR A 369 -42.05 12.64 2.94
N THR A 370 -43.00 11.71 2.93
CA THR A 370 -42.77 10.33 3.41
C THR A 370 -41.79 9.64 2.46
N THR A 371 -40.75 9.02 3.02
CA THR A 371 -39.79 8.22 2.29
C THR A 371 -39.97 6.75 2.65
N ASP A 372 -40.15 5.90 1.65
CA ASP A 372 -40.18 4.45 1.83
C ASP A 372 -38.75 3.91 1.96
N ILE A 373 -38.39 3.43 3.13
CA ILE A 373 -37.09 2.80 3.44
C ILE A 373 -37.17 1.27 3.43
N SER A 374 -38.27 0.69 2.98
CA SER A 374 -38.39 -0.74 2.76
C SER A 374 -37.32 -1.22 1.79
N ARG A 375 -36.62 -2.30 2.10
CA ARG A 375 -35.50 -2.87 1.35
C ARG A 375 -34.17 -2.07 1.43
N TRP A 376 -34.10 -1.02 2.23
CA TRP A 376 -32.80 -0.46 2.55
C TRP A 376 -32.01 -1.46 3.36
N LEU A 377 -30.74 -1.56 3.08
CA LEU A 377 -29.80 -2.36 3.86
C LEU A 377 -28.94 -1.38 4.65
N PHE A 378 -29.00 -1.52 5.96
CA PHE A 378 -28.00 -0.96 6.84
C PHE A 378 -26.89 -2.00 6.99
N LYS A 379 -25.67 -1.63 6.68
CA LYS A 379 -24.51 -2.49 6.87
C LYS A 379 -23.52 -1.75 7.74
N ASP A 380 -23.09 -2.42 8.76
CA ASP A 380 -21.87 -2.17 9.47
C ASP A 380 -20.74 -2.88 8.70
N GLU A 381 -19.64 -2.18 8.39
CA GLU A 381 -18.49 -2.75 7.66
C GLU A 381 -17.57 -3.53 8.60
#